data_f604c7a787ce639279f05c4d4f22ae20
#
_entry.id   f604c7a787ce639279f05c4d4f22ae20
#
_cell.length_a   1.000
_cell.length_b   1.000
_cell.length_c   1.000
_cell.angle_alpha   90.00
_cell.angle_beta   90.00
_cell.angle_gamma   90.00
#
_symmetry.space_group_name_H-M   'P 1'
#
loop_
_entity.id
_entity.type
_entity.pdbx_description
1 polymer ?
#
loop_
_entity_poly.entity_id
_entity_poly.type
_entity_poly.pdbx_seq_one_letter_code
_entity_poly.pdbx_strand_id
1 'polypeptide(L)'
;VDYAIEAAIGAGAEDICLVVGYKYEVVRETILHQEVNFVLQEEQLGTGHAVRCAKDFLGDEGQTMILFGDTPLITAETLKRLREYHTENKNTVTVLSAMVEDPTGYGRIIRDADGNFVKSVEHKDASEEERASHEINSGIFLIQGN
;
A
#
# COMPACT_ATOMS: atom_id res chain seq x y z
N VAL A 1 -8.10 2.72 -10.82
CA VAL A 1 -6.64 2.68 -10.99
C VAL A 1 -6.09 4.08 -11.27
N ASP A 2 -6.62 4.84 -12.24
CA ASP A 2 -6.11 6.16 -12.63
C ASP A 2 -6.01 7.15 -11.46
N TYR A 3 -7.01 7.20 -10.57
CA TYR A 3 -6.93 8.05 -9.37
C TYR A 3 -5.73 7.73 -8.46
N ALA A 4 -5.38 6.44 -8.33
CA ALA A 4 -4.21 6.04 -7.54
C ALA A 4 -2.90 6.45 -8.25
N ILE A 5 -2.85 6.34 -9.58
CA ILE A 5 -1.71 6.81 -10.39
C ILE A 5 -1.55 8.33 -10.26
N GLU A 6 -2.63 9.09 -10.41
CA GLU A 6 -2.62 10.55 -10.27
C GLU A 6 -2.18 10.99 -8.86
N ALA A 7 -2.65 10.30 -7.83
CA ALA A 7 -2.22 10.56 -6.46
C ALA A 7 -0.72 10.28 -6.26
N ALA A 8 -0.20 9.18 -6.84
CA ALA A 8 1.21 8.84 -6.78
C ALA A 8 2.07 9.87 -7.51
N ILE A 9 1.69 10.27 -8.73
CA ILE A 9 2.37 11.33 -9.50
C ILE A 9 2.37 12.64 -8.70
N GLY A 10 1.22 13.04 -8.17
CA GLY A 10 1.07 14.24 -7.35
C GLY A 10 1.89 14.19 -6.06
N ALA A 11 2.20 13.01 -5.54
CA ALA A 11 3.08 12.80 -4.39
C ALA A 11 4.57 12.78 -4.75
N GLY A 12 4.91 12.84 -6.05
CA GLY A 12 6.27 12.88 -6.57
C GLY A 12 6.85 11.49 -6.87
N ALA A 13 6.02 10.54 -7.28
CA ALA A 13 6.51 9.29 -7.85
C ALA A 13 7.22 9.58 -9.18
N GLU A 14 8.42 9.05 -9.34
CA GLU A 14 9.24 9.17 -10.55
C GLU A 14 8.93 8.04 -11.53
N ASP A 15 8.77 6.84 -10.99
CA ASP A 15 8.41 5.63 -11.74
C ASP A 15 7.20 4.94 -11.13
N ILE A 16 6.34 4.38 -11.97
CA ILE A 16 5.14 3.67 -11.52
C ILE A 16 5.08 2.30 -12.22
N CYS A 17 4.78 1.27 -11.43
CA CYS A 17 4.53 -0.08 -11.90
C CYS A 17 3.16 -0.55 -11.46
N LEU A 18 2.34 -0.97 -12.42
CA LEU A 18 1.07 -1.64 -12.16
C LEU A 18 1.26 -3.15 -12.15
N VAL A 19 1.03 -3.76 -11.01
CA VAL A 19 0.92 -5.21 -10.92
C VAL A 19 -0.53 -5.58 -11.20
N VAL A 20 -0.74 -6.30 -12.28
CA VAL A 20 -2.08 -6.68 -12.78
C VAL A 20 -2.19 -8.19 -12.88
N GLY A 21 -3.38 -8.70 -12.67
CA GLY A 21 -3.69 -10.12 -12.76
C GLY A 21 -4.83 -10.37 -13.73
N TYR A 22 -5.99 -10.69 -13.21
CA TYR A 22 -7.19 -10.94 -14.01
C TYR A 22 -7.54 -9.74 -14.91
N LYS A 23 -7.82 -10.02 -16.18
CA LYS A 23 -8.15 -9.01 -17.21
C LYS A 23 -7.03 -7.98 -17.46
N TYR A 24 -5.78 -8.42 -17.43
CA TYR A 24 -4.62 -7.59 -17.73
C TYR A 24 -4.79 -6.71 -18.98
N GLU A 25 -5.24 -7.29 -20.10
CA GLU A 25 -5.42 -6.57 -21.37
C GLU A 25 -6.42 -5.43 -21.23
N VAL A 26 -7.53 -5.66 -20.53
CA VAL A 26 -8.57 -4.63 -20.30
C VAL A 26 -8.00 -3.46 -19.49
N VAL A 27 -7.26 -3.74 -18.42
CA VAL A 27 -6.63 -2.69 -17.61
C VAL A 27 -5.67 -1.88 -18.47
N ARG A 28 -4.80 -2.56 -19.23
CA ARG A 28 -3.79 -1.91 -20.08
C ARG A 28 -4.42 -1.03 -21.18
N GLU A 29 -5.54 -1.44 -21.74
CA GLU A 29 -6.24 -0.69 -22.80
C GLU A 29 -7.06 0.49 -22.28
N THR A 30 -7.51 0.42 -21.01
CA THR A 30 -8.48 1.38 -20.46
C THR A 30 -7.87 2.45 -19.57
N ILE A 31 -6.65 2.25 -19.03
CA ILE A 31 -6.01 3.28 -18.21
C ILE A 31 -5.61 4.49 -19.05
N LEU A 32 -5.71 5.66 -18.43
CA LEU A 32 -5.36 6.94 -19.06
C LEU A 32 -3.84 7.18 -19.13
N HIS A 33 -3.11 6.66 -18.15
CA HIS A 33 -1.66 6.82 -18.01
C HIS A 33 -0.89 5.67 -18.65
N GLN A 34 -0.60 5.78 -19.95
CA GLN A 34 0.05 4.71 -20.74
C GLN A 34 1.57 4.61 -20.52
N GLU A 35 2.18 5.57 -19.87
CA GLU A 35 3.61 5.63 -19.57
C GLU A 35 4.05 4.77 -18.38
N VAL A 36 3.11 4.16 -17.67
CA VAL A 36 3.42 3.30 -16.53
C VAL A 36 3.94 1.93 -16.95
N ASN A 37 4.76 1.32 -16.11
CA ASN A 37 5.22 -0.06 -16.28
C ASN A 37 4.13 -1.06 -15.87
N PHE A 38 4.16 -2.24 -16.48
CA PHE A 38 3.22 -3.32 -16.16
C PHE A 38 3.96 -4.60 -15.81
N VAL A 39 3.48 -5.26 -14.76
CA VAL A 39 3.92 -6.60 -14.39
C VAL A 39 2.70 -7.50 -14.22
N LEU A 40 2.72 -8.67 -14.84
CA LEU A 40 1.64 -9.65 -14.72
C LEU A 40 1.84 -10.52 -13.48
N GLN A 41 0.83 -10.56 -12.63
CA GLN A 41 0.70 -11.55 -11.57
C GLN A 41 -0.13 -12.72 -12.12
N GLU A 42 0.53 -13.76 -12.61
CA GLU A 42 -0.15 -14.92 -13.21
C GLU A 42 -1.00 -15.68 -12.20
N GLU A 43 -0.46 -15.91 -11.00
CA GLU A 43 -1.14 -16.58 -9.89
C GLU A 43 -1.48 -15.57 -8.80
N GLN A 44 -2.76 -15.43 -8.46
CA GLN A 44 -3.22 -14.47 -7.45
C GLN A 44 -3.02 -14.99 -6.02
N LEU A 45 -1.77 -15.06 -5.57
CA LEU A 45 -1.38 -15.56 -4.25
C LEU A 45 -1.35 -14.47 -3.15
N GLY A 46 -2.07 -13.38 -3.38
CA GLY A 46 -2.20 -12.27 -2.43
C GLY A 46 -1.28 -11.09 -2.72
N THR A 47 -1.40 -10.04 -1.89
CA THR A 47 -0.72 -8.74 -2.08
C THR A 47 0.79 -8.82 -1.95
N GLY A 48 1.31 -9.59 -1.00
CA GLY A 48 2.75 -9.82 -0.86
C GLY A 48 3.37 -10.49 -2.09
N HIS A 49 2.65 -11.41 -2.73
CA HIS A 49 3.06 -12.02 -3.99
C HIS A 49 3.06 -11.00 -5.13
N ALA A 50 2.05 -10.13 -5.20
CA ALA A 50 1.99 -9.07 -6.20
C ALA A 50 3.24 -8.16 -6.13
N VAL A 51 3.63 -7.73 -4.93
CA VAL A 51 4.86 -6.93 -4.73
C VAL A 51 6.11 -7.70 -5.18
N ARG A 52 6.19 -8.99 -4.88
CA ARG A 52 7.31 -9.83 -5.34
C ARG A 52 7.39 -9.95 -6.87
N CYS A 53 6.27 -9.94 -7.57
CA CYS A 53 6.26 -9.93 -9.03
C CYS A 53 6.92 -8.67 -9.61
N ALA A 54 6.84 -7.53 -8.90
CA ALA A 54 7.46 -6.28 -9.30
C ALA A 54 8.93 -6.13 -8.84
N LYS A 55 9.56 -7.17 -8.29
CA LYS A 55 10.90 -7.10 -7.70
C LYS A 55 11.94 -6.47 -8.64
N ASP A 56 11.95 -6.88 -9.91
CA ASP A 56 12.93 -6.38 -10.88
C ASP A 56 12.74 -4.90 -11.23
N PHE A 57 11.53 -4.38 -11.04
CA PHE A 57 11.21 -2.97 -11.19
C PHE A 57 11.64 -2.14 -9.96
N LEU A 58 11.49 -2.69 -8.76
CA LEU A 58 11.68 -1.94 -7.51
C LEU A 58 13.13 -1.47 -7.28
N GLY A 59 14.10 -2.22 -7.77
CA GLY A 59 15.51 -1.94 -7.48
C GLY A 59 15.88 -2.11 -6.00
N ASP A 60 17.10 -1.71 -5.68
CA ASP A 60 17.65 -1.83 -4.32
C ASP A 60 17.75 -0.47 -3.59
N GLU A 61 17.52 0.64 -4.27
CA GLU A 61 17.69 2.00 -3.74
C GLU A 61 16.38 2.80 -3.77
N GLY A 62 16.34 3.87 -2.97
CA GLY A 62 15.21 4.81 -2.96
C GLY A 62 14.06 4.40 -2.04
N GLN A 63 12.89 4.93 -2.32
CA GLN A 63 11.66 4.68 -1.55
C GLN A 63 10.60 4.08 -2.46
N THR A 64 9.98 3.01 -2.02
CA THR A 64 8.88 2.35 -2.73
C THR A 64 7.57 2.54 -1.98
N MET A 65 6.58 3.14 -2.66
CA MET A 65 5.23 3.27 -2.14
C MET A 65 4.34 2.21 -2.79
N ILE A 66 3.63 1.44 -1.96
CA ILE A 66 2.70 0.41 -2.39
C ILE A 66 1.29 0.94 -2.18
N LEU A 67 0.52 1.00 -3.26
CA LEU A 67 -0.88 1.46 -3.28
C LEU A 67 -1.79 0.36 -3.84
N PHE A 68 -3.08 0.47 -3.54
CA PHE A 68 -4.11 -0.36 -4.17
C PHE A 68 -4.86 0.42 -5.25
N GLY A 69 -5.18 -0.26 -6.34
CA GLY A 69 -5.93 0.35 -7.45
C GLY A 69 -7.41 0.61 -7.17
N ASP A 70 -7.93 0.08 -6.07
CA ASP A 70 -9.33 0.19 -5.63
C ASP A 70 -9.55 1.21 -4.48
N THR A 71 -8.55 2.03 -4.18
CA THR A 71 -8.63 3.11 -3.20
C THR A 71 -8.69 4.50 -3.87
N PRO A 72 -9.80 4.85 -4.56
CA PRO A 72 -9.85 6.05 -5.42
C PRO A 72 -9.85 7.37 -4.63
N LEU A 73 -10.08 7.33 -3.33
CA LEU A 73 -10.16 8.54 -2.48
C LEU A 73 -8.83 8.89 -1.81
N ILE A 74 -7.77 8.09 -2.03
CA ILE A 74 -6.44 8.47 -1.54
C ILE A 74 -5.94 9.72 -2.28
N THR A 75 -5.44 10.70 -1.54
CA THR A 75 -5.00 11.97 -2.12
C THR A 75 -3.48 12.08 -2.17
N ALA A 76 -2.95 12.84 -3.13
CA ALA A 76 -1.53 13.16 -3.22
C ALA A 76 -1.01 13.81 -1.93
N GLU A 77 -1.82 14.64 -1.27
CA GLU A 77 -1.47 15.28 0.00
C GLU A 77 -1.23 14.25 1.12
N THR A 78 -2.12 13.26 1.24
CA THR A 78 -1.95 12.17 2.21
C THR A 78 -0.68 11.37 1.94
N LEU A 79 -0.38 11.06 0.67
CA LEU A 79 0.82 10.34 0.29
C LEU A 79 2.11 11.15 0.52
N LYS A 80 2.08 12.46 0.29
CA LYS A 80 3.21 13.37 0.63
C LYS A 80 3.49 13.34 2.13
N ARG A 81 2.47 13.50 2.95
CA ARG A 81 2.61 13.46 4.42
C ARG A 81 3.15 12.11 4.91
N LEU A 82 2.72 11.00 4.31
CA LEU A 82 3.25 9.67 4.62
C LEU A 82 4.75 9.62 4.31
N ARG A 83 5.18 10.13 3.15
CA ARG A 83 6.58 10.17 2.73
C ARG A 83 7.43 11.07 3.64
N GLU A 84 6.93 12.25 3.96
CA GLU A 84 7.59 13.18 4.88
C GLU A 84 7.80 12.53 6.25
N TYR A 85 6.76 11.95 6.84
CA TYR A 85 6.83 11.22 8.09
C TYR A 85 7.84 10.06 8.04
N HIS A 86 7.83 9.27 6.98
CA HIS A 86 8.76 8.16 6.79
C HIS A 86 10.22 8.64 6.77
N THR A 87 10.49 9.70 6.01
CA THR A 87 11.82 10.26 5.83
C THR A 87 12.34 10.92 7.11
N GLU A 88 11.53 11.75 7.76
CA GLU A 88 11.90 12.45 9.00
C GLU A 88 12.22 11.49 10.15
N ASN A 89 11.45 10.39 10.25
CA ASN A 89 11.66 9.37 11.28
C ASN A 89 12.68 8.30 10.88
N LYS A 90 13.22 8.36 9.67
CA LYS A 90 14.19 7.38 9.13
C LYS A 90 13.66 5.93 9.23
N ASN A 91 12.38 5.75 8.96
CA ASN A 91 11.75 4.44 9.07
C ASN A 91 12.21 3.52 7.94
N THR A 92 12.35 2.23 8.22
CA THR A 92 12.54 1.21 7.19
C THR A 92 11.22 0.89 6.48
N VAL A 93 10.12 0.84 7.24
CA VAL A 93 8.77 0.64 6.73
C VAL A 93 7.81 1.56 7.46
N THR A 94 6.91 2.18 6.73
CA THR A 94 5.78 2.93 7.30
C THR A 94 4.48 2.42 6.69
N VAL A 95 3.47 2.18 7.51
CA VAL A 95 2.13 1.81 7.07
C VAL A 95 1.17 2.95 7.35
N LEU A 96 0.31 3.26 6.39
CA LEU A 96 -0.80 4.17 6.60
C LEU A 96 -1.92 3.41 7.32
N SER A 97 -2.32 3.90 8.49
CA SER A 97 -3.45 3.36 9.24
C SER A 97 -4.63 4.33 9.26
N ALA A 98 -5.79 3.84 9.61
CA ALA A 98 -6.98 4.66 9.77
C ALA A 98 -7.82 4.17 10.95
N MET A 99 -8.50 5.10 11.63
CA MET A 99 -9.53 4.79 12.63
C MET A 99 -10.88 4.69 11.93
N VAL A 100 -11.57 3.58 12.09
CA VAL A 100 -12.88 3.33 11.47
C VAL A 100 -13.90 2.85 12.51
N GLU A 101 -15.18 3.10 12.25
CA GLU A 101 -16.26 2.65 13.14
C GLU A 101 -16.46 1.13 13.07
N ASP A 102 -16.47 0.59 11.86
CA ASP A 102 -16.57 -0.86 11.61
C ASP A 102 -15.29 -1.38 10.93
N PRO A 103 -14.37 -1.98 11.70
CA PRO A 103 -13.15 -2.52 11.18
C PRO A 103 -13.27 -3.95 10.61
N THR A 104 -14.49 -4.49 10.47
CA THR A 104 -14.70 -5.85 10.00
C THR A 104 -14.06 -6.11 8.63
N GLY A 105 -13.32 -7.18 8.53
CA GLY A 105 -12.63 -7.60 7.30
C GLY A 105 -11.25 -6.96 7.08
N TYR A 106 -10.91 -5.88 7.77
CA TYR A 106 -9.59 -5.24 7.68
C TYR A 106 -8.57 -5.87 8.63
N GLY A 107 -7.31 -5.81 8.26
CA GLY A 107 -6.18 -6.05 9.19
C GLY A 107 -6.18 -5.00 10.31
N ARG A 108 -5.78 -5.40 11.50
CA ARG A 108 -5.72 -4.52 12.69
C ARG A 108 -4.29 -4.08 12.95
N ILE A 109 -4.15 -2.82 13.32
CA ILE A 109 -2.93 -2.30 13.95
C ILE A 109 -3.07 -2.46 15.45
N ILE A 110 -2.11 -3.15 16.04
CA ILE A 110 -2.08 -3.40 17.48
C ILE A 110 -0.97 -2.56 18.11
N ARG A 111 -1.31 -1.87 19.19
CA ARG A 111 -0.40 -1.02 19.95
C ARG A 111 -0.30 -1.52 21.40
N ASP A 112 0.84 -1.24 22.01
CA ASP A 112 1.02 -1.47 23.45
C ASP A 112 0.34 -0.36 24.31
N ALA A 113 0.46 -0.46 25.62
CA ALA A 113 -0.12 0.50 26.56
C ALA A 113 0.46 1.93 26.42
N ASP A 114 1.67 2.06 25.86
CA ASP A 114 2.36 3.33 25.61
C ASP A 114 2.05 3.89 24.22
N GLY A 115 1.21 3.19 23.42
CA GLY A 115 0.81 3.59 22.07
C GLY A 115 1.80 3.20 20.97
N ASN A 116 2.85 2.44 21.27
CA ASN A 116 3.81 2.00 20.27
C ASN A 116 3.22 0.89 19.39
N PHE A 117 3.62 0.86 18.13
CA PHE A 117 3.26 -0.21 17.21
C PHE A 117 3.86 -1.55 17.67
N VAL A 118 3.02 -2.56 17.79
CA VAL A 118 3.40 -3.92 18.14
C VAL A 118 3.40 -4.82 16.92
N LYS A 119 2.26 -4.87 16.22
CA LYS A 119 2.07 -5.70 15.03
C LYS A 119 0.87 -5.25 14.20
N SER A 120 0.83 -5.75 12.96
CA SER A 120 -0.39 -5.82 12.15
C SER A 120 -0.85 -7.28 12.08
N VAL A 121 -2.15 -7.52 12.24
CA VAL A 121 -2.74 -8.87 12.21
C VAL A 121 -3.97 -8.86 11.31
N GLU A 122 -4.08 -9.84 10.42
CA GLU A 122 -5.24 -9.99 9.55
C GLU A 122 -6.51 -10.33 10.35
N HIS A 123 -7.67 -9.87 9.87
CA HIS A 123 -8.95 -10.09 10.57
C HIS A 123 -9.20 -11.55 10.94
N LYS A 124 -8.90 -12.48 10.03
CA LYS A 124 -9.11 -13.92 10.22
C LYS A 124 -8.22 -14.53 11.30
N ASP A 125 -7.02 -13.96 11.48
CA ASP A 125 -5.97 -14.46 12.37
C ASP A 125 -5.97 -13.73 13.73
N ALA A 126 -6.75 -12.64 13.86
CA ALA A 126 -6.82 -11.82 15.04
C ALA A 126 -7.64 -12.49 16.16
N SER A 127 -7.16 -12.39 17.40
CA SER A 127 -7.94 -12.75 18.60
C SER A 127 -9.15 -11.83 18.79
N GLU A 128 -10.06 -12.18 19.70
CA GLU A 128 -11.21 -11.32 20.03
C GLU A 128 -10.77 -9.95 20.58
N GLU A 129 -9.74 -9.92 21.40
CA GLU A 129 -9.15 -8.70 21.94
C GLU A 129 -8.56 -7.83 20.84
N GLU A 130 -7.81 -8.42 19.92
CA GLU A 130 -7.21 -7.72 18.77
C GLU A 130 -8.26 -7.20 17.79
N ARG A 131 -9.36 -7.93 17.60
CA ARG A 131 -10.50 -7.49 16.77
C ARG A 131 -11.23 -6.28 17.35
N ALA A 132 -11.11 -6.03 18.64
CA ALA A 132 -11.67 -4.84 19.28
C ALA A 132 -10.92 -3.54 18.89
N SER A 133 -9.73 -3.63 18.32
CA SER A 133 -9.05 -2.45 17.77
C SER A 133 -9.80 -1.89 16.57
N HIS A 134 -10.04 -0.57 16.59
CA HIS A 134 -10.63 0.19 15.48
C HIS A 134 -9.57 0.80 14.55
N GLU A 135 -8.28 0.64 14.84
CA GLU A 135 -7.21 1.05 13.96
C GLU A 135 -6.93 -0.04 12.94
N ILE A 136 -7.16 0.28 11.67
CA ILE A 136 -6.99 -0.66 10.57
C ILE A 136 -5.69 -0.41 9.81
N ASN A 137 -5.15 -1.48 9.23
CA ASN A 137 -4.13 -1.41 8.20
C ASN A 137 -4.81 -1.07 6.86
N SER A 138 -4.48 0.07 6.28
CA SER A 138 -5.03 0.46 4.98
C SER A 138 -4.46 -0.33 3.81
N GLY A 139 -3.37 -1.07 4.04
CA GLY A 139 -2.60 -1.74 2.99
C GLY A 139 -1.66 -0.83 2.21
N ILE A 140 -1.61 0.47 2.52
CA ILE A 140 -0.68 1.41 1.92
C ILE A 140 0.60 1.42 2.73
N PHE A 141 1.71 1.14 2.08
CA PHE A 141 3.03 1.06 2.68
C PHE A 141 4.03 1.97 1.97
N LEU A 142 4.99 2.47 2.72
CA LEU A 142 6.21 3.08 2.22
C LEU A 142 7.40 2.32 2.78
N ILE A 143 8.28 1.87 1.91
CA ILE A 143 9.42 1.02 2.22
C ILE A 143 10.69 1.73 1.77
N GLN A 144 11.69 1.78 2.66
CA GLN A 144 13.02 2.29 2.33
C GLN A 144 13.84 1.18 1.65
N GLY A 145 14.40 1.46 0.48
CA GLY A 145 15.45 0.66 -0.15
C GLY A 145 16.77 0.78 0.60
N ASN A 146 17.69 -0.12 0.32
CA ASN A 146 19.00 -0.15 0.97
C ASN A 146 19.89 1.03 0.56
#